data_266855f2a6f0996e4112ad02abdda0a1
#
_entry.id   266855f2a6f0996e4112ad02abdda0a1
#
_cell.length_a   1.000
_cell.length_b   1.000
_cell.length_c   1.000
_cell.angle_alpha   90.00
_cell.angle_beta   90.00
_cell.angle_gamma   90.00
#
_symmetry.space_group_name_H-M   'P 1'
#
loop_
_entity.id
_entity.type
_entity.pdbx_description
1 polymer ?
#
loop_
_entity_poly.entity_id
_entity_poly.type
_entity_poly.pdbx_seq_one_letter_code
_entity_poly.pdbx_strand_id
1 'polypeptide(L)'
;MNEFRKDFQPMQGRFLDCSGQDTRDDNNYWAPIVVTKEEIDTEAERLACLPRPANGRRESLIVHPLAEANAPGFAPGIQVKLSVLKPGEKTAAFRHNATEVNFCIAGSGHTVVAGKRIAFAQFDVWNHPSYAVYRHVNDGKDLQVRLTYSNVPLLQHMQVYLPEDEPAAELHPVEDAEEKTRAGDPRRKSPYGMIRIGADGGMLMPYEVLINPEAVVSKPLHFPWKEVKRELDKLEALGKDYVGRRLYMMYNPMTGRTNGITPNFFATMTIRPPKIVDQPHRHVSAAINYYFHGKGYSTVAGNRYEWGPGDLMLSAPGWAVHNHASYDNHVYELTVQDQPLNIYMESLLWQENLKKPAALLGSEPGFETNRGKAAA
;
A
#
# COMPACT_ATOMS: atom_id res chain seq x y z
N MET A 1 -10.93 -24.02 -3.07
CA MET A 1 -9.51 -24.25 -3.42
C MET A 1 -9.48 -24.76 -4.84
N ASN A 2 -8.96 -23.99 -5.80
CA ASN A 2 -8.74 -24.51 -7.14
C ASN A 2 -7.81 -25.73 -7.03
N GLU A 3 -8.22 -26.85 -7.63
CA GLU A 3 -7.33 -28.00 -7.73
C GLU A 3 -6.05 -27.55 -8.42
N PHE A 4 -4.91 -27.73 -7.77
CA PHE A 4 -3.60 -27.56 -8.41
C PHE A 4 -3.62 -28.39 -9.70
N ARG A 5 -3.20 -27.77 -10.82
CA ARG A 5 -3.05 -28.50 -12.08
C ARG A 5 -2.19 -29.73 -11.82
N LYS A 6 -2.79 -30.91 -11.95
CA LYS A 6 -2.09 -32.17 -11.75
C LYS A 6 -1.18 -32.58 -12.90
N ASP A 7 -1.15 -31.79 -13.98
CA ASP A 7 -0.51 -32.15 -15.25
C ASP A 7 0.81 -31.37 -15.46
N PHE A 8 1.68 -31.34 -14.45
CA PHE A 8 3.03 -30.84 -14.66
C PHE A 8 3.83 -31.86 -15.47
N GLN A 9 4.16 -31.49 -16.71
CA GLN A 9 5.15 -32.23 -17.50
C GLN A 9 6.54 -31.93 -16.96
N PRO A 10 7.43 -32.92 -16.85
CA PRO A 10 8.82 -32.69 -16.48
C PRO A 10 9.45 -31.68 -17.47
N MET A 11 10.03 -30.61 -16.93
CA MET A 11 10.72 -29.60 -17.73
C MET A 11 12.22 -29.68 -17.43
N GLN A 12 13.04 -29.43 -18.45
CA GLN A 12 14.48 -29.38 -18.30
C GLN A 12 14.92 -27.93 -18.07
N GLY A 13 15.72 -27.69 -17.02
CA GLY A 13 16.37 -26.41 -16.78
C GLY A 13 17.35 -26.07 -17.90
N ARG A 14 17.62 -24.78 -18.09
CA ARG A 14 18.60 -24.28 -19.05
C ARG A 14 19.61 -23.39 -18.35
N PHE A 15 20.84 -23.33 -18.87
CA PHE A 15 21.83 -22.35 -18.49
C PHE A 15 21.73 -21.13 -19.42
N LEU A 16 21.81 -19.93 -18.85
CA LEU A 16 21.98 -18.67 -19.57
C LEU A 16 23.38 -18.16 -19.25
N ASP A 17 24.22 -18.06 -20.27
CA ASP A 17 25.56 -17.50 -20.10
C ASP A 17 25.46 -15.98 -19.91
N CYS A 18 25.88 -15.50 -18.75
CA CYS A 18 25.93 -14.07 -18.39
C CYS A 18 27.37 -13.54 -18.30
N SER A 19 28.36 -14.33 -18.76
CA SER A 19 29.77 -13.95 -18.73
C SER A 19 30.02 -12.71 -19.61
N GLY A 20 30.65 -11.71 -19.04
CA GLY A 20 31.00 -10.47 -19.77
C GLY A 20 29.81 -9.56 -20.08
N GLN A 21 28.63 -9.84 -19.57
CA GLN A 21 27.50 -8.91 -19.67
C GLN A 21 27.78 -7.65 -18.86
N ASP A 22 27.44 -6.51 -19.46
CA ASP A 22 27.52 -5.21 -18.79
C ASP A 22 26.42 -5.14 -17.70
N THR A 23 26.78 -4.58 -16.54
CA THR A 23 25.84 -4.34 -15.44
C THR A 23 24.98 -3.09 -15.68
N ARG A 24 24.55 -2.85 -16.93
CA ARG A 24 23.69 -1.73 -17.24
C ARG A 24 22.34 -1.89 -16.56
N ASP A 25 21.80 -0.74 -16.18
CA ASP A 25 20.41 -0.64 -15.74
C ASP A 25 19.49 -0.79 -16.96
N ASP A 26 19.07 -2.02 -17.23
CA ASP A 26 18.10 -2.35 -18.29
C ASP A 26 16.65 -2.29 -17.78
N ASN A 27 16.42 -1.67 -16.60
CA ASN A 27 15.07 -1.54 -16.04
C ASN A 27 14.19 -0.68 -16.96
N ASN A 28 13.13 -1.27 -17.44
CA ASN A 28 12.09 -0.56 -18.15
C ASN A 28 11.17 0.16 -17.14
N TYR A 29 11.60 1.34 -16.69
CA TYR A 29 10.82 2.13 -15.76
C TYR A 29 9.51 2.58 -16.37
N TRP A 30 8.44 2.43 -15.61
CA TRP A 30 7.13 2.92 -16.04
C TRP A 30 7.10 4.45 -16.01
N ALA A 31 6.41 5.04 -16.97
CA ALA A 31 6.24 6.48 -17.00
C ALA A 31 5.24 6.94 -15.91
N PRO A 32 5.38 8.17 -15.37
CA PRO A 32 4.32 8.76 -14.57
C PRO A 32 3.03 8.88 -15.38
N ILE A 33 1.90 8.62 -14.77
CA ILE A 33 0.58 8.84 -15.38
C ILE A 33 -0.35 9.54 -14.39
N VAL A 34 -1.24 10.37 -14.92
CA VAL A 34 -2.35 10.97 -14.20
C VAL A 34 -3.63 10.41 -14.77
N VAL A 35 -4.48 9.88 -13.90
CA VAL A 35 -5.87 9.52 -14.21
C VAL A 35 -6.73 10.61 -13.61
N THR A 36 -7.43 11.30 -14.45
CA THR A 36 -8.18 12.51 -14.08
C THR A 36 -9.45 12.16 -13.30
N LYS A 37 -9.93 13.12 -12.52
CA LYS A 37 -11.23 13.00 -11.86
C LYS A 37 -12.35 12.64 -12.84
N GLU A 38 -12.35 13.25 -14.03
CA GLU A 38 -13.35 13.00 -15.06
C GLU A 38 -13.35 11.53 -15.52
N GLU A 39 -12.17 10.93 -15.72
CA GLU A 39 -12.04 9.52 -16.06
C GLU A 39 -12.53 8.62 -14.93
N ILE A 40 -12.19 8.94 -13.67
CA ILE A 40 -12.62 8.18 -12.49
C ILE A 40 -14.13 8.29 -12.31
N ASP A 41 -14.71 9.48 -12.42
CA ASP A 41 -16.16 9.70 -12.30
C ASP A 41 -16.92 8.99 -13.42
N THR A 42 -16.46 9.11 -14.67
CA THR A 42 -17.05 8.42 -15.84
C THR A 42 -17.09 6.90 -15.62
N GLU A 43 -15.98 6.33 -15.14
CA GLU A 43 -15.93 4.89 -14.89
C GLU A 43 -16.80 4.48 -13.69
N ALA A 44 -16.85 5.29 -12.63
CA ALA A 44 -17.73 5.05 -11.48
C ALA A 44 -19.22 5.08 -11.91
N GLU A 45 -19.62 6.04 -12.74
CA GLU A 45 -20.98 6.12 -13.29
C GLU A 45 -21.28 4.93 -14.20
N ARG A 46 -20.35 4.54 -15.08
CA ARG A 46 -20.49 3.34 -15.92
C ARG A 46 -20.72 2.09 -15.07
N LEU A 47 -19.90 1.88 -14.03
CA LEU A 47 -20.03 0.76 -13.11
C LEU A 47 -21.39 0.79 -12.35
N ALA A 48 -21.83 1.97 -11.93
CA ALA A 48 -23.11 2.14 -11.26
C ALA A 48 -24.31 1.81 -12.16
N CYS A 49 -24.20 2.02 -13.48
CA CYS A 49 -25.23 1.69 -14.46
C CYS A 49 -25.30 0.19 -14.78
N LEU A 50 -24.23 -0.58 -14.51
CA LEU A 50 -24.25 -2.02 -14.78
C LEU A 50 -25.28 -2.75 -13.89
N PRO A 51 -25.86 -3.87 -14.37
CA PRO A 51 -26.58 -4.79 -13.53
C PRO A 51 -25.74 -5.22 -12.34
N ARG A 52 -26.38 -5.50 -11.21
CA ARG A 52 -25.67 -6.01 -10.04
C ARG A 52 -25.11 -7.40 -10.32
N PRO A 53 -23.78 -7.62 -10.26
CA PRO A 53 -23.21 -8.96 -10.39
C PRO A 53 -23.63 -9.87 -9.24
N ALA A 54 -23.58 -11.19 -9.44
CA ALA A 54 -23.98 -12.17 -8.42
C ALA A 54 -23.21 -11.99 -7.10
N ASN A 55 -21.89 -11.70 -7.19
CA ASN A 55 -21.04 -11.41 -6.03
C ASN A 55 -21.18 -9.97 -5.50
N GLY A 56 -22.03 -9.14 -6.11
CA GLY A 56 -22.26 -7.75 -5.72
C GLY A 56 -21.09 -6.80 -5.96
N ARG A 57 -20.03 -7.20 -6.67
CA ARG A 57 -18.82 -6.39 -6.90
C ARG A 57 -18.85 -5.75 -8.28
N ARG A 58 -19.09 -4.41 -8.35
CA ARG A 58 -18.88 -3.59 -9.54
C ARG A 58 -17.53 -2.92 -9.38
N GLU A 59 -16.53 -3.41 -10.10
CA GLU A 59 -15.13 -3.04 -9.92
C GLU A 59 -14.44 -2.92 -11.26
N SER A 60 -13.50 -1.97 -11.36
CA SER A 60 -12.56 -1.82 -12.46
C SER A 60 -11.15 -1.65 -11.91
N LEU A 61 -10.19 -2.21 -12.61
CA LEU A 61 -8.78 -1.96 -12.32
C LEU A 61 -8.34 -0.72 -13.09
N ILE A 62 -7.65 0.17 -12.42
CA ILE A 62 -6.92 1.27 -13.06
C ILE A 62 -5.53 0.71 -13.38
N VAL A 63 -5.23 0.56 -14.67
CA VAL A 63 -4.07 -0.20 -15.13
C VAL A 63 -3.12 0.72 -15.90
N HIS A 64 -1.83 0.63 -15.57
CA HIS A 64 -0.80 1.33 -16.32
C HIS A 64 -0.64 0.70 -17.72
N PRO A 65 -0.42 1.50 -18.80
CA PRO A 65 -0.27 0.95 -20.17
C PRO A 65 0.86 -0.07 -20.34
N LEU A 66 1.89 -0.04 -19.51
CA LEU A 66 3.00 -0.99 -19.52
C LEU A 66 2.78 -2.22 -18.63
N ALA A 67 1.62 -2.34 -17.96
CA ALA A 67 1.34 -3.48 -17.11
C ALA A 67 1.17 -4.77 -17.91
N GLU A 68 1.68 -5.87 -17.38
CA GLU A 68 1.51 -7.19 -17.98
C GLU A 68 0.07 -7.70 -17.79
N ALA A 69 -0.46 -8.38 -18.78
CA ALA A 69 -1.85 -8.87 -18.75
C ALA A 69 -2.13 -9.88 -17.63
N ASN A 70 -1.12 -10.64 -17.21
CA ASN A 70 -1.20 -11.61 -16.12
C ASN A 70 -1.00 -11.01 -14.71
N ALA A 71 -0.55 -9.75 -14.63
CA ALA A 71 -0.33 -9.01 -13.39
C ALA A 71 -0.68 -7.52 -13.55
N PRO A 72 -1.96 -7.20 -13.85
CA PRO A 72 -2.38 -5.82 -14.14
C PRO A 72 -2.26 -4.93 -12.92
N GLY A 73 -1.35 -3.96 -12.96
CA GLY A 73 -1.08 -3.00 -11.91
C GLY A 73 -1.12 -1.55 -12.37
N PHE A 74 -1.26 -0.64 -11.45
CA PHE A 74 -1.05 0.80 -11.65
C PHE A 74 0.42 1.18 -11.45
N ALA A 75 1.14 0.38 -10.68
CA ALA A 75 2.60 0.29 -10.60
C ALA A 75 2.98 -1.20 -10.62
N PRO A 76 4.25 -1.57 -10.86
CA PRO A 76 4.65 -2.97 -11.02
C PRO A 76 4.21 -3.90 -9.88
N GLY A 77 4.26 -3.42 -8.64
CA GLY A 77 3.84 -4.18 -7.45
C GLY A 77 2.50 -3.76 -6.85
N ILE A 78 1.80 -2.77 -7.43
CA ILE A 78 0.60 -2.15 -6.83
C ILE A 78 -0.56 -2.13 -7.81
N GLN A 79 -1.65 -2.78 -7.45
CA GLN A 79 -2.93 -2.66 -8.12
C GLN A 79 -3.76 -1.54 -7.48
N VAL A 80 -4.44 -0.75 -8.30
CA VAL A 80 -5.48 0.18 -7.86
C VAL A 80 -6.81 -0.24 -8.47
N LYS A 81 -7.79 -0.47 -7.60
CA LYS A 81 -9.13 -0.90 -7.98
C LYS A 81 -10.16 0.17 -7.62
N LEU A 82 -10.98 0.57 -8.57
CA LEU A 82 -12.15 1.41 -8.38
C LEU A 82 -13.37 0.52 -8.16
N SER A 83 -14.10 0.74 -7.08
CA SER A 83 -15.28 -0.06 -6.72
C SER A 83 -16.45 0.82 -6.38
N VAL A 84 -17.67 0.42 -6.78
CA VAL A 84 -18.90 1.15 -6.49
C VAL A 84 -19.98 0.25 -5.88
N LEU A 85 -20.71 0.79 -4.91
CA LEU A 85 -21.93 0.19 -4.37
C LEU A 85 -23.04 1.23 -4.32
N LYS A 86 -24.24 0.86 -4.82
CA LYS A 86 -25.45 1.68 -4.67
C LYS A 86 -25.99 1.59 -3.26
N PRO A 87 -26.83 2.54 -2.82
CA PRO A 87 -27.53 2.46 -1.54
C PRO A 87 -28.21 1.12 -1.33
N GLY A 88 -28.02 0.52 -0.15
CA GLY A 88 -28.59 -0.77 0.23
C GLY A 88 -27.85 -2.01 -0.33
N GLU A 89 -26.86 -1.83 -1.18
CA GLU A 89 -26.11 -2.96 -1.73
C GLU A 89 -24.97 -3.43 -0.81
N LYS A 90 -24.60 -4.69 -0.98
CA LYS A 90 -23.46 -5.33 -0.31
C LYS A 90 -22.76 -6.29 -1.25
N THR A 91 -21.46 -6.50 -1.03
CA THR A 91 -20.70 -7.54 -1.71
C THR A 91 -20.89 -8.89 -1.02
N ALA A 92 -20.67 -9.99 -1.74
CA ALA A 92 -20.41 -11.29 -1.15
C ALA A 92 -19.12 -11.24 -0.31
N ALA A 93 -18.99 -12.17 0.64
CA ALA A 93 -17.77 -12.34 1.39
C ALA A 93 -16.62 -12.78 0.45
N PHE A 94 -15.42 -12.30 0.74
CA PHE A 94 -14.24 -12.57 -0.08
C PHE A 94 -12.99 -12.58 0.79
N ARG A 95 -11.98 -13.34 0.38
CA ARG A 95 -10.64 -13.26 0.93
C ARG A 95 -9.58 -13.55 -0.12
N HIS A 96 -8.39 -13.11 0.12
CA HIS A 96 -7.19 -13.42 -0.65
C HIS A 96 -5.93 -13.15 0.18
N ASN A 97 -4.80 -13.67 -0.24
CA ASN A 97 -3.55 -13.52 0.48
C ASN A 97 -2.76 -12.22 0.19
N ALA A 98 -3.34 -11.28 -0.57
CA ALA A 98 -2.82 -9.92 -0.64
C ALA A 98 -3.28 -9.09 0.55
N THR A 99 -2.55 -8.00 0.85
CA THR A 99 -3.00 -6.96 1.77
C THR A 99 -3.60 -5.78 1.01
N GLU A 100 -4.53 -5.07 1.63
CA GLU A 100 -5.20 -3.94 1.00
C GLU A 100 -5.17 -2.69 1.88
N VAL A 101 -5.04 -1.53 1.21
CA VAL A 101 -5.36 -0.22 1.76
C VAL A 101 -6.58 0.29 1.01
N ASN A 102 -7.64 0.60 1.73
CA ASN A 102 -8.89 1.09 1.18
C ASN A 102 -9.06 2.57 1.50
N PHE A 103 -9.62 3.31 0.56
CA PHE A 103 -9.88 4.74 0.67
C PHE A 103 -11.25 5.08 0.07
N CYS A 104 -12.13 5.69 0.86
CA CYS A 104 -13.45 6.12 0.41
C CYS A 104 -13.35 7.47 -0.27
N ILE A 105 -13.55 7.55 -1.59
CA ILE A 105 -13.52 8.82 -2.32
C ILE A 105 -14.89 9.51 -2.42
N ALA A 106 -15.99 8.76 -2.28
CA ALA A 106 -17.34 9.31 -2.21
C ALA A 106 -18.30 8.42 -1.42
N GLY A 107 -19.28 9.03 -0.78
CA GLY A 107 -20.31 8.33 -0.01
C GLY A 107 -19.83 7.86 1.36
N SER A 108 -20.49 6.84 1.87
CA SER A 108 -20.23 6.24 3.19
C SER A 108 -20.69 4.79 3.21
N GLY A 109 -20.44 4.09 4.30
CA GLY A 109 -20.92 2.73 4.51
C GLY A 109 -20.10 2.01 5.59
N HIS A 110 -20.01 0.69 5.48
CA HIS A 110 -19.12 -0.06 6.35
C HIS A 110 -18.49 -1.26 5.64
N THR A 111 -17.36 -1.69 6.16
CA THR A 111 -16.79 -3.00 5.85
C THR A 111 -16.87 -3.88 7.09
N VAL A 112 -17.08 -5.18 6.88
CA VAL A 112 -16.83 -6.19 7.91
C VAL A 112 -15.59 -6.93 7.46
N VAL A 113 -14.54 -6.89 8.26
CA VAL A 113 -13.25 -7.51 7.96
C VAL A 113 -12.73 -8.23 9.19
N ALA A 114 -12.38 -9.51 9.06
CA ALA A 114 -12.02 -10.38 10.18
C ALA A 114 -13.02 -10.27 11.35
N GLY A 115 -14.32 -10.28 11.07
CA GLY A 115 -15.39 -10.10 12.06
C GLY A 115 -15.58 -8.68 12.60
N LYS A 116 -14.64 -7.77 12.39
CA LYS A 116 -14.74 -6.39 12.86
C LYS A 116 -15.52 -5.52 11.88
N ARG A 117 -16.52 -4.80 12.37
CA ARG A 117 -17.24 -3.78 11.60
C ARG A 117 -16.51 -2.45 11.69
N ILE A 118 -16.13 -1.89 10.52
CA ILE A 118 -15.55 -0.56 10.36
C ILE A 118 -16.55 0.28 9.57
N ALA A 119 -17.20 1.23 10.22
CA ALA A 119 -18.00 2.25 9.54
C ALA A 119 -17.04 3.33 9.01
N PHE A 120 -17.24 3.76 7.77
CA PHE A 120 -16.41 4.76 7.13
C PHE A 120 -17.24 5.80 6.38
N ALA A 121 -16.66 6.97 6.21
CA ALA A 121 -17.15 8.09 5.44
C ALA A 121 -16.13 8.53 4.37
N GLN A 122 -16.49 9.53 3.61
CA GLN A 122 -15.61 10.10 2.59
C GLN A 122 -14.25 10.51 3.18
N PHE A 123 -13.18 10.10 2.49
CA PHE A 123 -11.76 10.30 2.80
C PHE A 123 -11.22 9.50 4.00
N ASP A 124 -12.01 8.57 4.53
CA ASP A 124 -11.51 7.62 5.51
C ASP A 124 -10.63 6.56 4.83
N VAL A 125 -9.59 6.10 5.57
CA VAL A 125 -8.69 5.02 5.17
C VAL A 125 -8.81 3.85 6.13
N TRP A 126 -8.73 2.64 5.63
CA TRP A 126 -8.63 1.41 6.44
C TRP A 126 -7.87 0.33 5.68
N ASN A 127 -7.34 -0.65 6.40
CA ASN A 127 -6.63 -1.78 5.79
C ASN A 127 -7.42 -3.08 5.91
N HIS A 128 -7.18 -3.97 4.95
CA HIS A 128 -7.52 -5.38 5.06
C HIS A 128 -6.23 -6.19 5.20
N PRO A 129 -6.09 -6.96 6.29
CA PRO A 129 -5.00 -7.90 6.44
C PRO A 129 -5.06 -9.03 5.40
N SER A 130 -3.89 -9.61 5.10
CA SER A 130 -3.80 -10.80 4.25
C SER A 130 -4.70 -11.92 4.78
N TYR A 131 -5.42 -12.55 3.89
CA TYR A 131 -6.30 -13.69 4.10
C TYR A 131 -7.48 -13.45 5.06
N ALA A 132 -7.72 -12.20 5.48
CA ALA A 132 -8.91 -11.84 6.23
C ALA A 132 -10.16 -11.88 5.34
N VAL A 133 -11.22 -12.49 5.85
CA VAL A 133 -12.53 -12.44 5.17
C VAL A 133 -13.10 -11.04 5.30
N TYR A 134 -13.54 -10.47 4.19
CA TYR A 134 -14.18 -9.15 4.19
C TYR A 134 -15.39 -9.07 3.26
N ARG A 135 -16.24 -8.11 3.53
CA ARG A 135 -17.35 -7.67 2.67
C ARG A 135 -17.60 -6.19 2.90
N HIS A 136 -18.09 -5.52 1.88
CA HIS A 136 -18.48 -4.12 1.94
C HIS A 136 -19.99 -3.97 1.87
N VAL A 137 -20.51 -2.95 2.55
CA VAL A 137 -21.93 -2.61 2.60
C VAL A 137 -22.09 -1.11 2.42
N ASN A 138 -22.99 -0.70 1.54
CA ASN A 138 -23.44 0.67 1.44
C ASN A 138 -24.79 0.79 2.18
N ASP A 139 -24.74 1.20 3.44
CA ASP A 139 -25.91 1.55 4.26
C ASP A 139 -26.17 3.08 4.27
N GLY A 140 -25.43 3.83 3.43
CA GLY A 140 -25.65 5.24 3.17
C GLY A 140 -26.76 5.50 2.15
N LYS A 141 -26.95 6.78 1.82
CA LYS A 141 -27.97 7.25 0.87
C LYS A 141 -27.41 7.53 -0.51
N ASP A 142 -26.11 7.70 -0.62
CA ASP A 142 -25.40 8.10 -1.83
C ASP A 142 -24.61 6.92 -2.40
N LEU A 143 -24.15 7.08 -3.63
CA LEU A 143 -23.22 6.11 -4.24
C LEU A 143 -21.93 6.06 -3.40
N GLN A 144 -21.55 4.86 -2.98
CA GLN A 144 -20.28 4.61 -2.34
C GLN A 144 -19.23 4.31 -3.41
N VAL A 145 -18.15 5.08 -3.43
CA VAL A 145 -17.02 4.91 -4.35
C VAL A 145 -15.74 4.77 -3.56
N ARG A 146 -14.97 3.73 -3.86
CA ARG A 146 -13.71 3.41 -3.18
C ARG A 146 -12.59 3.16 -4.15
N LEU A 147 -11.39 3.58 -3.75
CA LEU A 147 -10.12 3.09 -4.27
C LEU A 147 -9.55 2.04 -3.31
N THR A 148 -9.08 0.93 -3.86
CA THR A 148 -8.39 -0.12 -3.10
C THR A 148 -7.01 -0.35 -3.71
N TYR A 149 -5.97 -0.20 -2.89
CA TYR A 149 -4.57 -0.46 -3.24
C TYR A 149 -4.19 -1.82 -2.71
N SER A 150 -3.60 -2.68 -3.55
CA SER A 150 -3.21 -4.03 -3.14
C SER A 150 -1.92 -4.50 -3.80
N ASN A 151 -1.23 -5.45 -3.18
CA ASN A 151 -0.03 -6.08 -3.74
C ASN A 151 -0.35 -7.31 -4.60
N VAL A 152 -1.55 -7.39 -5.15
CA VAL A 152 -1.98 -8.48 -6.04
C VAL A 152 -1.03 -8.71 -7.21
N PRO A 153 -0.56 -7.67 -7.96
CA PRO A 153 0.34 -7.89 -9.09
C PRO A 153 1.63 -8.60 -8.70
N LEU A 154 2.21 -8.25 -7.55
CA LEU A 154 3.41 -8.93 -7.04
C LEU A 154 3.16 -10.41 -6.79
N LEU A 155 2.04 -10.76 -6.14
CA LEU A 155 1.67 -12.16 -5.89
C LEU A 155 1.34 -12.92 -7.18
N GLN A 156 0.81 -12.23 -8.20
CA GLN A 156 0.56 -12.79 -9.53
C GLN A 156 1.87 -13.07 -10.27
N HIS A 157 2.85 -12.16 -10.24
CA HIS A 157 4.19 -12.41 -10.77
C HIS A 157 4.86 -13.61 -10.11
N MET A 158 4.69 -13.76 -8.79
CA MET A 158 5.19 -14.90 -8.03
C MET A 158 4.35 -16.17 -8.23
N GLN A 159 3.20 -16.09 -8.91
CA GLN A 159 2.23 -17.19 -9.10
C GLN A 159 1.68 -17.78 -7.79
N VAL A 160 1.54 -16.93 -6.77
CA VAL A 160 1.05 -17.32 -5.43
C VAL A 160 -0.19 -16.54 -4.98
N TYR A 161 -0.87 -15.84 -5.89
CA TYR A 161 -2.12 -15.16 -5.58
C TYR A 161 -3.27 -16.17 -5.43
N LEU A 162 -3.89 -16.18 -4.26
CA LEU A 162 -4.94 -17.14 -3.88
C LEU A 162 -6.24 -16.42 -3.48
N PRO A 163 -7.14 -16.10 -4.43
CA PRO A 163 -8.46 -15.57 -4.14
C PRO A 163 -9.46 -16.67 -3.81
N GLU A 164 -10.43 -16.36 -2.93
CA GLU A 164 -11.52 -17.26 -2.58
C GLU A 164 -12.82 -16.48 -2.39
N ASP A 165 -13.81 -16.80 -3.22
CA ASP A 165 -15.17 -16.29 -3.12
C ASP A 165 -15.97 -17.08 -2.09
N GLU A 166 -16.80 -16.39 -1.28
CA GLU A 166 -17.70 -16.97 -0.30
C GLU A 166 -17.04 -18.07 0.57
N PRO A 167 -15.93 -17.73 1.25
CA PRO A 167 -15.21 -18.71 2.06
C PRO A 167 -16.12 -19.36 3.10
N ALA A 168 -16.05 -20.69 3.22
CA ALA A 168 -16.95 -21.49 4.05
C ALA A 168 -16.86 -21.22 5.57
N ALA A 169 -15.74 -20.66 6.02
CA ALA A 169 -15.51 -20.28 7.42
C ALA A 169 -14.63 -19.03 7.51
N GLU A 170 -14.95 -18.15 8.42
CA GLU A 170 -14.03 -17.12 8.87
C GLU A 170 -12.95 -17.79 9.73
N LEU A 171 -11.77 -17.98 9.14
CA LEU A 171 -10.60 -18.30 9.94
C LEU A 171 -10.17 -16.99 10.62
N HIS A 172 -10.68 -16.77 11.82
CA HIS A 172 -10.20 -15.65 12.63
C HIS A 172 -8.81 -16.00 13.15
N PRO A 173 -7.83 -15.10 13.03
CA PRO A 173 -6.70 -15.14 13.93
C PRO A 173 -7.29 -15.03 15.34
N VAL A 174 -7.20 -16.08 16.12
CA VAL A 174 -7.75 -16.13 17.47
C VAL A 174 -7.01 -15.11 18.30
N GLU A 175 -7.72 -14.04 18.70
CA GLU A 175 -7.18 -13.01 19.58
C GLU A 175 -6.82 -13.62 20.93
N ASP A 176 -5.63 -13.32 21.43
CA ASP A 176 -5.12 -13.59 22.80
C ASP A 176 -4.97 -15.04 23.29
N ALA A 177 -5.85 -15.98 22.92
CA ALA A 177 -5.71 -17.37 23.34
C ALA A 177 -4.56 -18.08 22.61
N GLU A 178 -4.30 -17.72 21.35
CA GLU A 178 -3.22 -18.31 20.56
C GLU A 178 -1.85 -17.77 20.93
N GLU A 179 -1.72 -16.52 21.40
CA GLU A 179 -0.42 -16.00 21.81
C GLU A 179 0.08 -16.75 23.06
N LYS A 180 -0.79 -17.03 24.02
CA LYS A 180 -0.49 -17.88 25.17
C LYS A 180 -0.22 -19.32 24.77
N THR A 181 -1.00 -19.86 23.82
CA THR A 181 -0.82 -21.22 23.30
C THR A 181 0.46 -21.33 22.47
N ARG A 182 0.78 -20.31 21.67
CA ARG A 182 2.03 -20.23 20.88
C ARG A 182 3.26 -20.19 21.76
N ALA A 183 3.25 -19.41 22.84
CA ALA A 183 4.37 -19.33 23.77
C ALA A 183 4.63 -20.66 24.53
N GLY A 184 3.59 -21.48 24.68
CA GLY A 184 3.64 -22.77 25.34
C GLY A 184 3.77 -24.00 24.42
N ASP A 185 3.74 -23.81 23.08
CA ASP A 185 3.76 -24.92 22.13
C ASP A 185 5.07 -25.70 22.20
N PRO A 186 5.02 -27.02 22.57
CA PRO A 186 6.23 -27.85 22.66
C PRO A 186 7.01 -27.93 21.35
N ARG A 187 6.35 -27.75 20.20
CA ARG A 187 6.98 -27.76 18.88
C ARG A 187 7.92 -26.57 18.66
N ARG A 188 7.79 -25.49 19.45
CA ARG A 188 8.70 -24.35 19.46
C ARG A 188 9.92 -24.55 20.34
N LYS A 189 9.90 -25.56 21.21
CA LYS A 189 11.01 -25.92 22.08
C LYS A 189 11.81 -27.02 21.41
N SER A 190 12.76 -26.65 20.56
CA SER A 190 13.75 -27.62 20.13
C SER A 190 14.56 -28.11 21.34
N PRO A 191 14.75 -29.41 21.52
CA PRO A 191 15.61 -29.93 22.58
C PRO A 191 17.07 -29.50 22.44
N TYR A 192 17.47 -29.06 21.25
CA TYR A 192 18.85 -28.66 20.95
C TYR A 192 19.06 -27.15 20.94
N GLY A 193 17.95 -26.33 20.98
CA GLY A 193 18.03 -24.89 20.89
C GLY A 193 18.60 -24.37 19.56
N MET A 194 18.94 -23.11 19.52
CA MET A 194 19.69 -22.50 18.41
C MET A 194 21.18 -22.65 18.67
N ILE A 195 21.95 -23.04 17.64
CA ILE A 195 23.36 -23.30 17.73
C ILE A 195 24.13 -22.24 16.95
N ARG A 196 25.00 -21.48 17.64
CA ARG A 196 25.89 -20.53 16.98
C ARG A 196 27.02 -21.23 16.26
N ILE A 197 27.29 -20.86 15.00
CA ILE A 197 28.38 -21.38 14.19
C ILE A 197 29.18 -20.22 13.57
N GLY A 198 30.46 -20.48 13.33
CA GLY A 198 31.36 -19.50 12.73
C GLY A 198 31.67 -18.30 13.64
N ALA A 199 32.62 -17.47 13.20
CA ALA A 199 33.07 -16.28 13.93
C ALA A 199 32.08 -15.11 13.80
N ASP A 200 31.33 -15.02 12.69
CA ASP A 200 30.50 -13.90 12.31
C ASP A 200 29.07 -13.98 12.89
N GLY A 201 28.79 -14.98 13.71
CA GLY A 201 27.51 -15.09 14.44
C GLY A 201 26.39 -15.78 13.68
N GLY A 202 26.70 -16.56 12.66
CA GLY A 202 25.73 -17.45 12.01
C GLY A 202 25.08 -18.39 13.01
N MET A 203 23.78 -18.68 12.81
CA MET A 203 23.01 -19.55 13.69
C MET A 203 22.39 -20.70 12.91
N LEU A 204 22.41 -21.90 13.49
CA LEU A 204 21.56 -22.99 13.07
C LEU A 204 20.27 -22.95 13.90
N MET A 205 19.15 -22.97 13.20
CA MET A 205 17.82 -23.04 13.81
C MET A 205 17.23 -24.43 13.54
N PRO A 206 16.68 -25.11 14.55
CA PRO A 206 16.01 -26.37 14.33
C PRO A 206 14.83 -26.25 13.38
N TYR A 207 14.66 -27.27 12.52
CA TYR A 207 13.61 -27.27 11.48
C TYR A 207 12.19 -27.17 12.06
N GLU A 208 11.97 -27.67 13.25
CA GLU A 208 10.67 -27.64 13.94
C GLU A 208 10.15 -26.22 14.15
N VAL A 209 11.05 -25.25 14.26
CA VAL A 209 10.68 -23.82 14.37
C VAL A 209 10.03 -23.31 13.08
N LEU A 210 10.36 -23.88 11.92
CA LEU A 210 9.79 -23.51 10.62
C LEU A 210 8.31 -23.88 10.49
N ILE A 211 7.88 -24.96 11.15
CA ILE A 211 6.51 -25.49 11.08
C ILE A 211 5.49 -24.48 11.62
N ASN A 212 5.92 -23.62 12.52
CA ASN A 212 5.08 -22.58 13.10
C ASN A 212 5.85 -21.25 13.18
N PRO A 213 6.14 -20.62 12.04
CA PRO A 213 6.86 -19.34 12.03
C PRO A 213 6.04 -18.29 12.78
N GLU A 214 6.73 -17.38 13.45
CA GLU A 214 6.10 -16.22 14.06
C GLU A 214 5.60 -15.28 12.95
N ALA A 215 4.32 -15.40 12.62
CA ALA A 215 3.68 -14.55 11.64
C ALA A 215 3.25 -13.23 12.29
N VAL A 216 3.55 -12.12 11.64
CA VAL A 216 3.00 -10.82 12.05
C VAL A 216 1.51 -10.81 11.69
N VAL A 217 0.66 -10.92 12.70
CA VAL A 217 -0.79 -10.79 12.52
C VAL A 217 -1.15 -9.32 12.45
N SER A 218 -1.42 -8.84 11.24
CA SER A 218 -1.90 -7.47 11.04
C SER A 218 -3.39 -7.40 11.40
N LYS A 219 -3.76 -6.40 12.23
CA LYS A 219 -5.17 -6.14 12.56
C LYS A 219 -5.79 -5.15 11.57
N PRO A 220 -7.10 -5.25 11.29
CA PRO A 220 -7.81 -4.23 10.54
C PRO A 220 -7.92 -2.95 11.39
N LEU A 221 -7.38 -1.86 10.87
CA LEU A 221 -7.38 -0.54 11.48
C LEU A 221 -8.20 0.43 10.62
N HIS A 222 -8.72 1.48 11.26
CA HIS A 222 -9.46 2.56 10.64
C HIS A 222 -8.85 3.90 11.02
N PHE A 223 -8.69 4.75 10.02
CA PHE A 223 -8.15 6.10 10.15
C PHE A 223 -9.22 7.10 9.66
N PRO A 224 -10.11 7.57 10.55
CA PRO A 224 -11.15 8.50 10.19
C PRO A 224 -10.56 9.84 9.72
N TRP A 225 -10.97 10.31 8.54
CA TRP A 225 -10.48 11.57 7.97
C TRP A 225 -10.64 12.75 8.95
N LYS A 226 -11.77 12.83 9.63
CA LYS A 226 -12.01 13.90 10.62
C LYS A 226 -10.93 13.98 11.70
N GLU A 227 -10.43 12.83 12.14
CA GLU A 227 -9.38 12.78 13.18
C GLU A 227 -8.01 13.06 12.58
N VAL A 228 -7.71 12.46 11.43
CA VAL A 228 -6.44 12.69 10.69
C VAL A 228 -6.31 14.17 10.32
N LYS A 229 -7.39 14.78 9.78
CA LYS A 229 -7.41 16.20 9.43
C LYS A 229 -7.10 17.09 10.62
N ARG A 230 -7.70 16.81 11.79
CA ARG A 230 -7.42 17.59 13.01
C ARG A 230 -5.94 17.61 13.38
N GLU A 231 -5.23 16.50 13.17
CA GLU A 231 -3.79 16.43 13.44
C GLU A 231 -2.97 17.13 12.33
N LEU A 232 -3.41 17.05 11.06
CA LEU A 232 -2.80 17.80 9.96
C LEU A 232 -2.96 19.32 10.13
N ASP A 233 -4.12 19.78 10.60
CA ASP A 233 -4.37 21.21 10.86
C ASP A 233 -3.39 21.76 11.91
N LYS A 234 -2.96 20.95 12.89
CA LYS A 234 -1.90 21.34 13.84
C LYS A 234 -0.55 21.52 13.16
N LEU A 235 -0.22 20.68 12.15
CA LEU A 235 1.01 20.84 11.37
C LEU A 235 0.96 22.09 10.48
N GLU A 236 -0.20 22.43 9.92
CA GLU A 236 -0.38 23.67 9.16
C GLU A 236 -0.19 24.89 10.06
N ALA A 237 -0.73 24.85 11.30
CA ALA A 237 -0.64 25.93 12.27
C ALA A 237 0.81 26.24 12.72
N LEU A 238 1.79 25.37 12.49
CA LEU A 238 3.20 25.63 12.74
C LEU A 238 3.77 26.75 11.84
N GLY A 239 3.04 27.14 10.79
CA GLY A 239 3.32 28.30 9.98
C GLY A 239 4.58 28.20 9.11
N LYS A 240 5.09 29.37 8.69
CA LYS A 240 6.19 29.47 7.72
C LYS A 240 7.54 29.03 8.26
N ASP A 241 7.74 29.11 9.56
CA ASP A 241 9.01 28.80 10.21
C ASP A 241 9.20 27.29 10.42
N TYR A 242 8.17 26.49 10.11
CA TYR A 242 8.27 25.05 10.16
C TYR A 242 9.08 24.50 8.97
N VAL A 243 10.16 23.81 9.27
CA VAL A 243 10.98 23.06 8.31
C VAL A 243 10.63 21.57 8.43
N GLY A 244 10.27 20.94 7.35
CA GLY A 244 9.91 19.52 7.27
C GLY A 244 8.62 19.28 6.48
N ARG A 245 8.32 18.02 6.28
CA ARG A 245 7.08 17.60 5.58
C ARG A 245 5.90 17.64 6.55
N ARG A 246 4.78 18.21 6.10
CA ARG A 246 3.52 18.27 6.85
C ARG A 246 2.65 17.08 6.53
N LEU A 247 3.04 15.91 7.02
CA LEU A 247 2.32 14.67 6.81
C LEU A 247 2.37 13.77 8.05
N TYR A 248 1.42 12.85 8.12
CA TYR A 248 1.45 11.73 9.04
C TYR A 248 1.40 10.42 8.27
N MET A 249 2.20 9.47 8.72
CA MET A 249 2.08 8.07 8.29
C MET A 249 0.94 7.43 9.09
N MET A 250 0.04 6.75 8.39
CA MET A 250 -0.94 5.87 9.01
C MET A 250 -0.25 4.57 9.38
N TYR A 251 0.00 4.38 10.64
CA TYR A 251 0.88 3.35 11.15
C TYR A 251 0.12 2.23 11.84
N ASN A 252 0.42 0.99 11.48
CA ASN A 252 -0.01 -0.20 12.18
C ASN A 252 1.15 -0.72 13.04
N PRO A 253 1.06 -0.66 14.39
CA PRO A 253 2.14 -1.08 15.28
C PRO A 253 2.63 -2.52 15.03
N MET A 254 1.79 -3.39 14.46
CA MET A 254 2.16 -4.78 14.13
C MET A 254 3.20 -4.89 13.02
N THR A 255 3.39 -3.85 12.21
CA THR A 255 4.42 -3.83 11.15
C THR A 255 5.82 -3.50 11.66
N GLY A 256 5.93 -3.05 12.92
CA GLY A 256 7.20 -2.79 13.58
C GLY A 256 8.12 -1.84 12.78
N ARG A 257 9.34 -2.27 12.53
CA ARG A 257 10.39 -1.47 11.86
C ARG A 257 10.06 -1.01 10.45
N THR A 258 9.10 -1.64 9.77
CA THR A 258 8.74 -1.25 8.40
C THR A 258 7.79 -0.06 8.35
N ASN A 259 7.20 0.34 9.49
CA ASN A 259 6.37 1.52 9.66
C ASN A 259 5.14 1.58 8.74
N GLY A 260 4.65 0.43 8.27
CA GLY A 260 3.54 0.35 7.33
C GLY A 260 2.15 0.43 7.97
N ILE A 261 1.15 0.75 7.18
CA ILE A 261 -0.25 0.47 7.48
C ILE A 261 -0.56 -1.01 7.26
N THR A 262 0.17 -1.65 6.33
CA THR A 262 0.25 -3.08 6.09
C THR A 262 1.71 -3.50 5.97
N PRO A 263 2.05 -4.80 6.00
CA PRO A 263 3.42 -5.24 5.74
C PRO A 263 4.01 -4.77 4.40
N ASN A 264 3.16 -4.53 3.39
CA ASN A 264 3.59 -4.14 2.04
C ASN A 264 3.53 -2.63 1.80
N PHE A 265 2.62 -1.92 2.48
CA PHE A 265 2.34 -0.52 2.19
C PHE A 265 2.49 0.37 3.42
N PHE A 266 3.05 1.54 3.21
CA PHE A 266 2.65 2.67 4.03
C PHE A 266 1.61 3.52 3.30
N ALA A 267 0.84 4.26 4.06
CA ALA A 267 -0.04 5.28 3.56
C ALA A 267 0.17 6.57 4.37
N THR A 268 0.25 7.69 3.68
CA THR A 268 0.42 8.99 4.33
C THR A 268 -0.74 9.91 3.96
N MET A 269 -1.15 10.72 4.94
CA MET A 269 -1.98 11.89 4.67
C MET A 269 -1.13 13.14 4.81
N THR A 270 -1.15 13.96 3.77
CA THR A 270 -0.34 15.17 3.66
C THR A 270 -1.24 16.40 3.59
N ILE A 271 -0.82 17.47 4.28
CA ILE A 271 -1.27 18.82 4.02
C ILE A 271 -0.10 19.63 3.44
N ARG A 272 -0.25 20.13 2.22
CA ARG A 272 0.74 21.00 1.60
C ARG A 272 0.18 22.42 1.59
N PRO A 273 0.82 23.38 2.28
CA PRO A 273 0.40 24.78 2.25
C PRO A 273 0.43 25.37 0.84
N PRO A 274 -0.25 26.51 0.61
CA PRO A 274 -0.18 27.22 -0.67
C PRO A 274 1.24 27.61 -1.06
N LYS A 275 1.55 27.55 -2.36
CA LYS A 275 2.82 28.04 -2.97
C LYS A 275 4.07 27.36 -2.40
N ILE A 276 3.95 26.10 -2.01
CA ILE A 276 5.08 25.27 -1.59
C ILE A 276 5.56 24.44 -2.76
N VAL A 277 6.87 24.37 -2.92
CA VAL A 277 7.55 23.43 -3.83
C VAL A 277 8.45 22.56 -2.97
N ASP A 278 8.20 21.24 -2.96
CA ASP A 278 9.02 20.29 -2.22
C ASP A 278 10.41 20.14 -2.84
N GLN A 279 11.39 19.77 -2.03
CA GLN A 279 12.75 19.46 -2.51
C GLN A 279 12.71 18.22 -3.43
N PRO A 280 13.38 18.27 -4.60
CA PRO A 280 13.53 17.10 -5.44
C PRO A 280 14.29 15.98 -4.73
N HIS A 281 13.75 14.77 -4.81
CA HIS A 281 14.33 13.57 -4.22
C HIS A 281 13.96 12.35 -5.06
N ARG A 282 14.50 11.19 -4.70
CA ARG A 282 14.12 9.90 -5.32
C ARG A 282 14.23 8.74 -4.36
N HIS A 283 13.48 7.70 -4.61
CA HIS A 283 13.50 6.43 -3.91
C HIS A 283 13.01 5.30 -4.83
N VAL A 284 13.36 4.06 -4.51
CA VAL A 284 12.99 2.91 -5.36
C VAL A 284 11.53 2.49 -5.18
N SER A 285 10.91 2.83 -4.05
CA SER A 285 9.48 2.53 -3.83
C SER A 285 8.61 3.30 -4.81
N ALA A 286 7.58 2.64 -5.35
CA ALA A 286 6.55 3.31 -6.12
C ALA A 286 5.67 4.19 -5.22
N ALA A 287 5.25 5.37 -5.71
CA ALA A 287 4.35 6.27 -5.00
C ALA A 287 3.13 6.62 -5.86
N ILE A 288 1.95 6.39 -5.29
CA ILE A 288 0.66 6.69 -5.90
C ILE A 288 -0.07 7.71 -5.04
N ASN A 289 -0.38 8.87 -5.61
CA ASN A 289 -1.05 9.97 -4.94
C ASN A 289 -2.50 10.08 -5.41
N TYR A 290 -3.43 10.26 -4.49
CA TYR A 290 -4.77 10.74 -4.79
C TYR A 290 -4.96 12.11 -4.16
N TYR A 291 -5.18 13.11 -5.01
CA TYR A 291 -5.39 14.49 -4.58
C TYR A 291 -6.87 14.72 -4.37
N PHE A 292 -7.29 15.19 -3.22
CA PHE A 292 -8.73 15.37 -2.95
C PHE A 292 -9.10 16.79 -2.51
N HIS A 293 -8.10 17.70 -2.41
CA HIS A 293 -8.31 19.12 -2.22
C HIS A 293 -7.13 19.91 -2.78
N GLY A 294 -7.39 21.09 -3.33
CA GLY A 294 -6.37 21.97 -3.90
C GLY A 294 -5.87 21.50 -5.26
N LYS A 295 -5.02 22.29 -5.87
CA LYS A 295 -4.40 22.04 -7.18
C LYS A 295 -2.89 22.24 -7.09
N GLY A 296 -2.17 21.57 -7.99
CA GLY A 296 -0.74 21.71 -8.07
C GLY A 296 -0.15 20.92 -9.23
N TYR A 297 1.13 20.67 -9.15
CA TYR A 297 1.84 19.86 -10.13
C TYR A 297 2.93 19.02 -9.49
N SER A 298 3.31 17.96 -10.16
CA SER A 298 4.49 17.16 -9.86
C SER A 298 5.49 17.28 -11.00
N THR A 299 6.78 17.41 -10.67
CA THR A 299 7.85 17.25 -11.66
C THR A 299 8.47 15.89 -11.46
N VAL A 300 8.46 15.04 -12.49
CA VAL A 300 9.02 13.69 -12.46
C VAL A 300 9.94 13.52 -13.65
N ALA A 301 11.19 13.15 -13.38
CA ALA A 301 12.25 13.03 -14.41
C ALA A 301 12.33 14.29 -15.32
N GLY A 302 12.14 15.48 -14.75
CA GLY A 302 12.16 16.76 -15.46
C GLY A 302 10.87 17.14 -16.18
N ASN A 303 9.88 16.26 -16.28
CA ASN A 303 8.59 16.56 -16.91
C ASN A 303 7.55 16.97 -15.85
N ARG A 304 6.70 17.91 -16.22
CA ARG A 304 5.66 18.48 -15.35
C ARG A 304 4.31 17.82 -15.63
N TYR A 305 3.62 17.43 -14.56
CA TYR A 305 2.30 16.81 -14.56
C TYR A 305 1.38 17.62 -13.66
N GLU A 306 0.35 18.23 -14.25
CA GLU A 306 -0.68 18.96 -13.51
C GLU A 306 -1.67 17.99 -12.89
N TRP A 307 -2.20 18.36 -11.73
CA TRP A 307 -3.25 17.60 -11.06
C TRP A 307 -4.16 18.51 -10.23
N GLY A 308 -5.38 18.04 -9.97
CA GLY A 308 -6.40 18.70 -9.17
C GLY A 308 -7.17 17.74 -8.28
N PRO A 309 -8.22 18.23 -7.59
CA PRO A 309 -9.03 17.40 -6.70
C PRO A 309 -9.75 16.29 -7.47
N GLY A 310 -9.56 15.05 -7.05
CA GLY A 310 -10.13 13.85 -7.64
C GLY A 310 -9.16 13.09 -8.57
N ASP A 311 -7.99 13.67 -8.88
CA ASP A 311 -6.99 13.02 -9.73
C ASP A 311 -6.16 11.99 -8.95
N LEU A 312 -5.83 10.89 -9.63
CA LEU A 312 -4.92 9.84 -9.19
C LEU A 312 -3.64 9.88 -10.02
N MET A 313 -2.47 9.84 -9.40
CA MET A 313 -1.19 9.92 -10.10
C MET A 313 -0.20 8.86 -9.62
N LEU A 314 0.44 8.15 -10.54
CA LEU A 314 1.70 7.47 -10.29
C LEU A 314 2.82 8.51 -10.37
N SER A 315 3.26 9.02 -9.21
CA SER A 315 4.20 10.14 -9.13
C SER A 315 5.66 9.73 -8.97
N ALA A 316 5.90 8.54 -8.44
CA ALA A 316 7.23 7.94 -8.37
C ALA A 316 7.17 6.53 -8.95
N PRO A 317 7.45 6.37 -10.25
CA PRO A 317 7.44 5.06 -10.89
C PRO A 317 8.76 4.29 -10.68
N GLY A 318 9.34 4.34 -9.48
CA GLY A 318 10.65 3.80 -9.13
C GLY A 318 11.71 4.91 -8.96
N TRP A 319 12.93 4.72 -9.47
CA TRP A 319 14.09 5.57 -9.20
C TRP A 319 14.08 6.98 -9.87
N ALA A 320 12.94 7.45 -10.34
CA ALA A 320 12.81 8.77 -10.96
C ALA A 320 12.90 9.90 -9.92
N VAL A 321 13.68 10.94 -10.22
CA VAL A 321 13.71 12.17 -9.42
C VAL A 321 12.34 12.85 -9.52
N HIS A 322 11.74 13.17 -8.40
CA HIS A 322 10.43 13.81 -8.36
C HIS A 322 10.29 14.82 -7.22
N ASN A 323 9.37 15.75 -7.39
CA ASN A 323 8.90 16.67 -6.36
C ASN A 323 7.47 17.12 -6.66
N HIS A 324 6.81 17.73 -5.68
CA HIS A 324 5.44 18.20 -5.76
C HIS A 324 5.35 19.68 -5.40
N ALA A 325 4.39 20.38 -6.00
CA ALA A 325 4.13 21.79 -5.72
C ALA A 325 2.64 22.06 -5.60
N SER A 326 2.26 22.97 -4.71
CA SER A 326 0.90 23.50 -4.58
C SER A 326 0.77 24.87 -5.21
N TYR A 327 -0.42 25.17 -5.75
CA TYR A 327 -0.79 26.52 -6.20
C TYR A 327 -1.33 27.37 -5.04
N ASP A 328 -2.38 28.14 -5.29
CA ASP A 328 -2.89 29.15 -4.35
C ASP A 328 -3.65 28.60 -3.15
N ASN A 329 -4.03 27.32 -3.19
CA ASN A 329 -4.74 26.65 -2.10
C ASN A 329 -3.87 25.59 -1.45
N HIS A 330 -4.15 25.26 -0.18
CA HIS A 330 -3.56 24.07 0.42
C HIS A 330 -4.07 22.81 -0.28
N VAL A 331 -3.24 21.78 -0.28
CA VAL A 331 -3.52 20.49 -0.91
C VAL A 331 -3.63 19.42 0.16
N TYR A 332 -4.69 18.61 0.09
CA TYR A 332 -4.74 17.33 0.80
C TYR A 332 -4.54 16.19 -0.19
N GLU A 333 -3.69 15.27 0.19
CA GLU A 333 -3.40 14.08 -0.61
C GLU A 333 -3.23 12.84 0.26
N LEU A 334 -3.71 11.70 -0.26
CA LEU A 334 -3.33 10.38 0.20
C LEU A 334 -2.20 9.88 -0.69
N THR A 335 -1.08 9.44 -0.10
CA THR A 335 -0.02 8.74 -0.82
C THR A 335 0.09 7.31 -0.32
N VAL A 336 0.06 6.34 -1.22
CA VAL A 336 0.31 4.92 -0.93
C VAL A 336 1.60 4.50 -1.63
N GLN A 337 2.50 3.84 -0.89
CA GLN A 337 3.79 3.38 -1.41
C GLN A 337 4.09 1.95 -0.93
N ASP A 338 4.85 1.20 -1.71
CA ASP A 338 5.35 -0.13 -1.34
C ASP A 338 6.68 -0.09 -0.55
N GLN A 339 6.98 1.03 0.09
CA GLN A 339 8.18 1.25 0.87
C GLN A 339 8.40 0.21 1.99
N PRO A 340 7.40 -0.20 2.79
CA PRO A 340 7.59 -1.23 3.80
C PRO A 340 8.09 -2.55 3.24
N LEU A 341 7.61 -2.96 2.06
CA LEU A 341 8.11 -4.13 1.34
C LEU A 341 9.59 -3.97 0.98
N ASN A 342 9.97 -2.80 0.44
CA ASN A 342 11.36 -2.49 0.10
C ASN A 342 12.27 -2.44 1.34
N ILE A 343 11.78 -1.94 2.48
CA ILE A 343 12.53 -2.00 3.76
C ILE A 343 12.74 -3.46 4.17
N TYR A 344 11.71 -4.29 4.09
CA TYR A 344 11.78 -5.69 4.50
C TYR A 344 12.75 -6.50 3.64
N MET A 345 12.80 -6.21 2.34
CA MET A 345 13.73 -6.82 1.39
C MET A 345 15.15 -6.22 1.42
N GLU A 346 15.38 -5.18 2.25
CA GLU A 346 16.63 -4.41 2.29
C GLU A 346 17.03 -3.80 0.93
N SER A 347 16.04 -3.53 0.08
CA SER A 347 16.21 -2.97 -1.26
C SER A 347 15.93 -1.47 -1.35
N LEU A 348 15.47 -0.83 -0.25
CA LEU A 348 15.07 0.56 -0.27
C LEU A 348 16.30 1.49 -0.36
N LEU A 349 16.51 2.02 -1.55
CA LEU A 349 17.44 3.13 -1.76
C LEU A 349 16.66 4.44 -1.68
N TRP A 350 17.27 5.44 -1.04
CA TRP A 350 16.73 6.79 -0.89
C TRP A 350 17.82 7.83 -1.16
N GLN A 351 17.44 8.90 -1.83
CA GLN A 351 18.31 10.05 -2.04
C GLN A 351 17.51 11.33 -1.85
N GLU A 352 17.54 11.86 -0.64
CA GLU A 352 16.87 13.12 -0.27
C GLU A 352 17.64 14.35 -0.77
N ASN A 353 18.96 14.29 -0.75
CA ASN A 353 19.82 15.32 -1.29
C ASN A 353 20.53 14.80 -2.53
N LEU A 354 20.12 15.27 -3.70
CA LEU A 354 20.67 14.82 -4.99
C LEU A 354 22.17 15.12 -5.19
N LYS A 355 22.75 15.97 -4.32
CA LYS A 355 24.21 16.24 -4.33
C LYS A 355 25.01 15.23 -3.53
N LYS A 356 24.36 14.37 -2.75
CA LYS A 356 24.99 13.27 -2.00
C LYS A 356 24.72 11.95 -2.71
N PRO A 357 25.55 10.91 -2.52
CA PRO A 357 25.24 9.56 -2.98
C PRO A 357 23.89 9.07 -2.46
N ALA A 358 23.26 8.17 -3.22
CA ALA A 358 22.11 7.43 -2.70
C ALA A 358 22.55 6.54 -1.53
N ALA A 359 21.70 6.40 -0.54
CA ALA A 359 21.96 5.58 0.63
C ALA A 359 20.86 4.55 0.84
N LEU A 360 21.22 3.42 1.45
CA LEU A 360 20.23 2.49 1.96
C LEU A 360 19.47 3.17 3.11
N LEU A 361 18.14 3.10 3.11
CA LEU A 361 17.34 3.71 4.16
C LEU A 361 17.76 3.19 5.54
N GLY A 362 17.97 4.10 6.48
CA GLY A 362 18.49 3.81 7.82
C GLY A 362 19.97 4.14 7.99
N SER A 363 20.73 4.35 6.90
CA SER A 363 22.10 4.86 6.93
C SER A 363 22.19 6.39 6.80
N GLU A 364 21.10 7.04 6.41
CA GLU A 364 20.96 8.50 6.38
C GLU A 364 20.48 9.05 7.73
N PRO A 365 20.96 10.22 8.19
CA PRO A 365 20.54 10.84 9.45
C PRO A 365 19.09 11.36 9.45
N GLY A 366 18.27 10.99 8.48
CA GLY A 366 16.87 11.39 8.38
C GLY A 366 16.66 12.82 7.87
N PHE A 367 15.42 13.30 7.95
CA PHE A 367 15.07 14.67 7.58
C PHE A 367 15.42 15.64 8.71
N GLU A 368 16.07 16.73 8.36
CA GLU A 368 16.17 17.86 9.28
C GLU A 368 14.77 18.50 9.46
N THR A 369 14.32 18.56 10.70
CA THR A 369 13.06 19.20 11.05
C THR A 369 13.23 20.03 12.31
N ASN A 370 12.52 21.16 12.36
CA ASN A 370 12.46 22.00 13.56
C ASN A 370 11.15 21.83 14.34
N ARG A 371 10.43 20.71 14.15
CA ARG A 371 9.12 20.47 14.77
C ARG A 371 9.13 20.71 16.29
N GLY A 372 10.14 20.24 16.99
CA GLY A 372 10.26 20.41 18.43
C GLY A 372 10.44 21.86 18.87
N LYS A 373 11.02 22.72 18.03
CA LYS A 373 11.17 24.16 18.29
C LYS A 373 9.93 24.95 17.92
N ALA A 374 9.19 24.50 16.90
CA ALA A 374 7.98 25.16 16.44
C ALA A 374 6.76 24.84 17.31
N ALA A 375 6.81 23.76 18.09
CA ALA A 375 5.74 23.34 19.01
C ALA A 375 5.92 23.86 20.45
N ALA A 376 7.02 24.53 20.74
CA ALA A 376 7.29 25.18 22.02
C ALA A 376 6.86 26.66 21.99
#